data_b21cd39e3cf8ffec074f354259853fce
#
_entry.id   b21cd39e3cf8ffec074f354259853fce
#
_cell.length_a   1.000
_cell.length_b   1.000
_cell.length_c   1.000
_cell.angle_alpha   90.00
_cell.angle_beta   90.00
_cell.angle_gamma   90.00
#
_symmetry.space_group_name_H-M   'P 1'
#
loop_
_entity.id
_entity.type
_entity.pdbx_description
1 polymer ?
#
loop_
_entity_poly.entity_id
_entity_poly.type
_entity_poly.pdbx_seq_one_letter_code
_entity_poly.pdbx_strand_id
1 'polypeptide(L)'
;MRLCVLVVILAAGSALLVTPGQGQVTRKGVMVVDFEDLARGWSYTREVVTARVISRLREDAALRVVPREQVQDALRQARVETAGFLDVEAAQKVARSLEADYVVMGQVTAFDQQYTGGCLPIVGCAYTVTASVTLRGKVLDVATGAFVTEQRSEARKTQSSVSVWVGPWWTHVTVSNFDGQLIGKATQEAVEDFTTKVKPYLK
;
A
#
# COMPACT_ATOMS: atom_id res chain seq x y z
N MET A 1 73.58 52.35 -0.14
CA MET A 1 72.47 51.80 0.65
C MET A 1 71.61 50.97 -0.26
N ARG A 2 71.76 49.62 -0.31
CA ARG A 2 71.03 48.71 -1.16
C ARG A 2 70.09 47.90 -0.26
N LEU A 3 68.77 48.05 -0.45
CA LEU A 3 67.74 47.37 0.30
C LEU A 3 67.41 46.06 -0.42
N CYS A 4 67.78 44.93 0.19
CA CYS A 4 67.32 43.62 -0.28
C CYS A 4 65.91 43.34 0.19
N VAL A 5 64.97 43.19 -0.77
CA VAL A 5 63.58 42.73 -0.52
C VAL A 5 63.58 41.22 -0.68
N LEU A 6 63.32 40.53 0.41
CA LEU A 6 63.17 39.07 0.49
C LEU A 6 61.73 38.72 0.20
N VAL A 7 61.46 38.09 -0.95
CA VAL A 7 60.13 37.59 -1.31
C VAL A 7 60.00 36.16 -0.79
N VAL A 8 59.13 35.97 0.21
CA VAL A 8 58.78 34.65 0.72
C VAL A 8 57.57 34.15 -0.07
N ILE A 9 57.77 33.13 -0.88
CA ILE A 9 56.69 32.43 -1.62
C ILE A 9 56.10 31.36 -0.70
N LEU A 10 54.90 31.62 -0.17
CA LEU A 10 54.11 30.62 0.51
C LEU A 10 53.39 29.73 -0.48
N ALA A 11 53.86 28.49 -0.68
CA ALA A 11 53.17 27.45 -1.44
C ALA A 11 52.02 26.89 -0.61
N ALA A 12 50.78 27.35 -0.86
CA ALA A 12 49.59 26.76 -0.33
C ALA A 12 49.29 25.43 -0.99
N GLY A 13 49.63 24.33 -0.32
CA GLY A 13 49.25 22.98 -0.73
C GLY A 13 47.76 22.76 -0.53
N SER A 14 47.01 22.78 -1.61
CA SER A 14 45.57 22.39 -1.59
C SER A 14 45.47 20.87 -1.43
N ALA A 15 45.24 20.42 -0.20
CA ALA A 15 44.84 19.03 0.06
C ALA A 15 43.42 18.82 -0.46
N LEU A 16 43.32 18.12 -1.58
CA LEU A 16 42.04 17.59 -2.08
C LEU A 16 41.52 16.54 -1.08
N LEU A 17 40.59 16.96 -0.22
CA LEU A 17 39.78 16.05 0.59
C LEU A 17 38.91 15.23 -0.36
N VAL A 18 39.36 14.02 -0.70
CA VAL A 18 38.54 13.00 -1.34
C VAL A 18 37.50 12.58 -0.29
N THR A 19 36.31 13.16 -0.37
CA THR A 19 35.15 12.67 0.37
C THR A 19 34.87 11.24 -0.11
N PRO A 20 34.85 10.22 0.80
CA PRO A 20 34.45 8.89 0.40
C PRO A 20 33.01 8.99 -0.15
N GLY A 21 32.84 8.57 -1.40
CA GLY A 21 31.55 8.58 -2.05
C GLY A 21 30.56 7.83 -1.17
N GLN A 22 29.55 8.53 -0.68
CA GLN A 22 28.39 7.89 -0.06
C GLN A 22 27.82 6.94 -1.10
N GLY A 23 27.96 5.63 -0.84
CA GLY A 23 27.40 4.60 -1.70
C GLY A 23 25.92 4.92 -1.91
N GLN A 24 25.57 5.35 -3.09
CA GLN A 24 24.20 5.65 -3.47
C GLN A 24 23.43 4.34 -3.37
N VAL A 25 22.68 4.15 -2.30
CA VAL A 25 21.77 3.00 -2.16
C VAL A 25 20.81 3.09 -3.33
N THR A 26 21.03 2.28 -4.34
CA THR A 26 20.16 2.24 -5.53
C THR A 26 18.81 1.68 -5.08
N ARG A 27 17.83 2.56 -4.90
CA ARG A 27 16.48 2.17 -4.51
C ARG A 27 15.81 1.44 -5.67
N LYS A 28 15.18 0.31 -5.39
CA LYS A 28 14.40 -0.44 -6.38
C LYS A 28 13.13 0.30 -6.74
N GLY A 29 12.91 0.53 -8.04
CA GLY A 29 11.70 1.14 -8.56
C GLY A 29 10.51 0.18 -8.51
N VAL A 30 9.41 0.59 -7.90
CA VAL A 30 8.19 -0.22 -7.80
C VAL A 30 7.01 0.56 -8.38
N MET A 31 6.39 0.01 -9.43
CA MET A 31 5.12 0.44 -9.98
C MET A 31 3.99 -0.34 -9.32
N VAL A 32 2.99 0.34 -8.78
CA VAL A 32 1.79 -0.29 -8.24
C VAL A 32 0.62 0.04 -9.15
N VAL A 33 0.02 -0.97 -9.76
CA VAL A 33 -1.21 -0.84 -10.55
C VAL A 33 -2.40 -0.80 -9.60
N ASP A 34 -3.45 -0.09 -9.95
CA ASP A 34 -4.67 -0.06 -9.14
C ASP A 34 -5.24 -1.47 -8.97
N PHE A 35 -5.60 -1.80 -7.74
CA PHE A 35 -6.24 -3.08 -7.43
C PHE A 35 -7.64 -3.11 -8.06
N GLU A 36 -7.94 -4.17 -8.79
CA GLU A 36 -9.28 -4.37 -9.32
C GLU A 36 -10.25 -4.81 -8.22
N ASP A 37 -11.44 -4.25 -8.18
CA ASP A 37 -12.48 -4.63 -7.23
C ASP A 37 -13.41 -5.69 -7.84
N LEU A 38 -13.10 -6.96 -7.60
CA LEU A 38 -13.95 -8.11 -7.97
C LEU A 38 -15.01 -8.40 -6.91
N ALA A 39 -14.84 -7.91 -5.70
CA ALA A 39 -15.80 -8.09 -4.63
C ALA A 39 -17.08 -7.28 -4.84
N ARG A 40 -17.06 -6.32 -5.77
CA ARG A 40 -18.14 -5.35 -5.98
C ARG A 40 -18.54 -4.67 -4.66
N GLY A 41 -17.51 -4.36 -3.88
CA GLY A 41 -17.66 -3.70 -2.59
C GLY A 41 -18.16 -2.26 -2.73
N TRP A 42 -17.65 -1.36 -1.94
CA TRP A 42 -18.00 0.06 -2.03
C TRP A 42 -17.24 0.74 -3.16
N SER A 43 -17.83 1.78 -3.75
CA SER A 43 -17.26 2.48 -4.93
C SER A 43 -15.81 2.96 -4.77
N TYR A 44 -15.34 3.14 -3.55
CA TYR A 44 -13.98 3.58 -3.21
C TYR A 44 -13.02 2.44 -2.80
N THR A 45 -13.45 1.17 -2.82
CA THR A 45 -12.62 0.01 -2.39
C THR A 45 -11.28 -0.04 -3.11
N ARG A 46 -11.29 0.10 -4.44
CA ARG A 46 -10.09 0.13 -5.29
C ARG A 46 -9.10 1.19 -4.81
N GLU A 47 -9.58 2.41 -4.65
CA GLU A 47 -8.73 3.55 -4.29
C GLU A 47 -8.13 3.41 -2.90
N VAL A 48 -8.93 3.02 -1.92
CA VAL A 48 -8.50 2.86 -0.53
C VAL A 48 -7.45 1.75 -0.41
N VAL A 49 -7.68 0.60 -1.04
CA VAL A 49 -6.74 -0.53 -0.99
C VAL A 49 -5.43 -0.15 -1.67
N THR A 50 -5.48 0.39 -2.90
CA THR A 50 -4.29 0.78 -3.65
C THR A 50 -3.47 1.84 -2.91
N ALA A 51 -4.13 2.88 -2.39
CA ALA A 51 -3.45 3.94 -1.64
C ALA A 51 -2.75 3.41 -0.38
N ARG A 52 -3.36 2.47 0.32
CA ARG A 52 -2.76 1.84 1.51
C ARG A 52 -1.58 0.95 1.15
N VAL A 53 -1.66 0.16 0.08
CA VAL A 53 -0.53 -0.65 -0.42
C VAL A 53 0.65 0.26 -0.79
N ILE A 54 0.41 1.33 -1.53
CA ILE A 54 1.43 2.33 -1.90
C ILE A 54 2.05 2.94 -0.63
N SER A 55 1.23 3.35 0.34
CA SER A 55 1.72 3.93 1.59
C SER A 55 2.64 2.98 2.35
N ARG A 56 2.25 1.70 2.49
CA ARG A 56 3.04 0.68 3.18
C ARG A 56 4.34 0.31 2.46
N LEU A 57 4.35 0.33 1.13
CA LEU A 57 5.58 0.11 0.37
C LEU A 57 6.54 1.30 0.47
N ARG A 58 6.02 2.54 0.55
CA ARG A 58 6.84 3.76 0.73
C ARG A 58 7.55 3.85 2.07
N GLU A 59 7.08 3.14 3.09
CA GLU A 59 7.75 3.05 4.39
C GLU A 59 9.11 2.33 4.30
N ASP A 60 9.35 1.55 3.25
CA ASP A 60 10.62 0.87 3.02
C ASP A 60 11.60 1.80 2.28
N ALA A 61 12.66 2.22 2.97
CA ALA A 61 13.66 3.12 2.42
C ALA A 61 14.44 2.55 1.22
N ALA A 62 14.42 1.22 1.03
CA ALA A 62 15.06 0.56 -0.10
C ALA A 62 14.23 0.65 -1.39
N LEU A 63 12.96 1.05 -1.29
CA LEU A 63 12.04 1.13 -2.43
C LEU A 63 11.81 2.58 -2.88
N ARG A 64 11.69 2.77 -4.18
CA ARG A 64 11.20 3.98 -4.82
C ARG A 64 9.84 3.67 -5.46
N VAL A 65 8.77 3.95 -4.73
CA VAL A 65 7.42 3.70 -5.25
C VAL A 65 7.00 4.84 -6.19
N VAL A 66 6.68 4.49 -7.43
CA VAL A 66 6.20 5.45 -8.45
C VAL A 66 4.88 6.08 -8.00
N PRO A 67 4.70 7.40 -8.13
CA PRO A 67 3.43 8.05 -7.81
C PRO A 67 2.26 7.46 -8.61
N ARG A 68 1.12 7.26 -7.95
CA ARG A 68 -0.07 6.64 -8.54
C ARG A 68 -0.55 7.35 -9.80
N GLU A 69 -0.53 8.67 -9.77
CA GLU A 69 -0.97 9.52 -10.88
C GLU A 69 -0.11 9.28 -12.13
N GLN A 70 1.21 9.17 -11.95
CA GLN A 70 2.15 8.86 -13.05
C GLN A 70 1.89 7.48 -13.64
N VAL A 71 1.60 6.48 -12.79
CA VAL A 71 1.26 5.13 -13.24
C VAL A 71 -0.03 5.16 -14.07
N GLN A 72 -1.08 5.81 -13.58
CA GLN A 72 -2.35 5.91 -14.29
C GLN A 72 -2.22 6.65 -15.62
N ASP A 73 -1.45 7.75 -15.66
CA ASP A 73 -1.21 8.50 -16.89
C ASP A 73 -0.46 7.66 -17.92
N ALA A 74 0.59 6.94 -17.50
CA ALA A 74 1.36 6.07 -18.39
C ALA A 74 0.52 4.91 -18.93
N LEU A 75 -0.32 4.27 -18.10
CA LEU A 75 -1.24 3.22 -18.54
C LEU A 75 -2.27 3.74 -19.55
N ARG A 76 -2.87 4.92 -19.29
CA ARG A 76 -3.80 5.56 -20.23
C ARG A 76 -3.15 5.91 -21.57
N GLN A 77 -1.93 6.46 -21.55
CA GLN A 77 -1.16 6.76 -22.77
C GLN A 77 -0.83 5.50 -23.57
N ALA A 78 -0.52 4.41 -22.88
CA ALA A 78 -0.28 3.11 -23.48
C ALA A 78 -1.56 2.41 -23.95
N ARG A 79 -2.76 2.93 -23.64
CA ARG A 79 -4.08 2.34 -23.89
C ARG A 79 -4.22 0.94 -23.28
N VAL A 80 -3.70 0.78 -22.07
CA VAL A 80 -3.77 -0.46 -21.29
C VAL A 80 -4.79 -0.28 -20.16
N GLU A 81 -5.32 -1.38 -19.66
CA GLU A 81 -6.18 -1.37 -18.48
C GLU A 81 -5.47 -0.73 -17.29
N THR A 82 -6.23 0.01 -16.48
CA THR A 82 -5.67 0.81 -15.38
C THR A 82 -5.75 0.11 -14.03
N ALA A 83 -6.28 -1.11 -13.99
CA ALA A 83 -6.46 -1.87 -12.76
C ALA A 83 -6.38 -3.38 -12.98
N GLY A 84 -6.09 -4.11 -11.91
CA GLY A 84 -6.07 -5.57 -11.91
C GLY A 84 -4.78 -6.17 -12.45
N PHE A 85 -4.90 -7.35 -13.03
CA PHE A 85 -3.77 -8.05 -13.65
C PHE A 85 -3.61 -7.64 -15.10
N LEU A 86 -2.57 -6.90 -15.37
CA LEU A 86 -2.22 -6.50 -16.74
C LEU A 86 -1.55 -7.64 -17.50
N ASP A 87 -1.61 -7.55 -18.85
CA ASP A 87 -0.72 -8.33 -19.70
C ASP A 87 0.75 -8.03 -19.39
N VAL A 88 1.59 -9.08 -19.43
CA VAL A 88 3.00 -8.99 -19.02
C VAL A 88 3.79 -8.01 -19.88
N GLU A 89 3.61 -8.07 -21.21
CA GLU A 89 4.34 -7.21 -22.15
C GLU A 89 3.94 -5.73 -21.97
N ALA A 90 2.63 -5.49 -21.80
CA ALA A 90 2.11 -4.16 -21.55
C ALA A 90 2.61 -3.60 -20.21
N ALA A 91 2.58 -4.42 -19.15
CA ALA A 91 3.09 -4.06 -17.83
C ALA A 91 4.60 -3.73 -17.87
N GLN A 92 5.41 -4.56 -18.54
CA GLN A 92 6.84 -4.31 -18.70
C GLN A 92 7.11 -3.01 -19.46
N LYS A 93 6.40 -2.78 -20.57
CA LYS A 93 6.59 -1.57 -21.39
C LYS A 93 6.32 -0.30 -20.59
N VAL A 94 5.21 -0.27 -19.83
CA VAL A 94 4.86 0.88 -18.99
C VAL A 94 5.84 1.02 -17.83
N ALA A 95 6.19 -0.07 -17.16
CA ALA A 95 7.14 -0.05 -16.04
C ALA A 95 8.52 0.48 -16.45
N ARG A 96 9.03 0.07 -17.61
CA ARG A 96 10.31 0.58 -18.15
C ARG A 96 10.27 2.08 -18.42
N SER A 97 9.14 2.63 -18.91
CA SER A 97 9.00 4.08 -19.13
C SER A 97 8.97 4.88 -17.82
N LEU A 98 8.66 4.22 -16.71
CA LEU A 98 8.62 4.80 -15.35
C LEU A 98 9.87 4.44 -14.53
N GLU A 99 10.86 3.80 -15.15
CA GLU A 99 12.09 3.31 -14.49
C GLU A 99 11.78 2.43 -13.27
N ALA A 100 10.76 1.58 -13.36
CA ALA A 100 10.40 0.63 -12.34
C ALA A 100 11.06 -0.72 -12.60
N ASP A 101 11.62 -1.34 -11.54
CA ASP A 101 12.20 -2.69 -11.57
C ASP A 101 11.11 -3.77 -11.38
N TYR A 102 10.07 -3.44 -10.61
CA TYR A 102 8.99 -4.35 -10.27
C TYR A 102 7.62 -3.73 -10.52
N VAL A 103 6.65 -4.60 -10.85
CA VAL A 103 5.23 -4.22 -10.95
C VAL A 103 4.42 -5.04 -9.94
N VAL A 104 3.72 -4.35 -9.06
CA VAL A 104 2.75 -4.94 -8.14
C VAL A 104 1.37 -4.76 -8.73
N MET A 105 0.67 -5.87 -8.95
CA MET A 105 -0.69 -5.94 -9.49
C MET A 105 -1.57 -6.72 -8.53
N GLY A 106 -2.85 -6.38 -8.44
CA GLY A 106 -3.72 -7.10 -7.52
C GLY A 106 -5.21 -6.92 -7.76
N GLN A 107 -5.96 -7.72 -7.01
CA GLN A 107 -7.41 -7.76 -7.02
C GLN A 107 -7.92 -7.85 -5.57
N VAL A 108 -9.03 -7.18 -5.30
CA VAL A 108 -9.82 -7.35 -4.07
C VAL A 108 -10.90 -8.38 -4.38
N THR A 109 -10.78 -9.57 -3.81
CA THR A 109 -11.69 -10.69 -4.11
C THR A 109 -12.81 -10.85 -3.08
N ALA A 110 -12.65 -10.27 -1.88
CA ALA A 110 -13.70 -10.14 -0.90
C ALA A 110 -13.56 -8.80 -0.18
N PHE A 111 -14.66 -8.10 -0.02
CA PHE A 111 -14.77 -6.85 0.73
C PHE A 111 -16.20 -6.77 1.25
N ASP A 112 -16.45 -7.41 2.38
CA ASP A 112 -17.80 -7.66 2.89
C ASP A 112 -17.92 -7.33 4.37
N GLN A 113 -19.11 -6.94 4.75
CA GLN A 113 -19.48 -6.70 6.13
C GLN A 113 -20.83 -7.34 6.42
N GLN A 114 -20.83 -8.40 7.22
CA GLN A 114 -22.00 -9.18 7.58
C GLN A 114 -22.49 -8.82 8.96
N TYR A 115 -23.80 -8.72 9.09
CA TYR A 115 -24.49 -8.50 10.33
C TYR A 115 -25.25 -9.76 10.73
N THR A 116 -24.98 -10.28 11.92
CA THR A 116 -25.66 -11.43 12.48
C THR A 116 -26.19 -11.09 13.85
N GLY A 117 -27.42 -11.41 14.13
CA GLY A 117 -28.00 -11.14 15.45
C GLY A 117 -29.52 -11.02 15.38
N GLY A 118 -30.11 -10.62 16.49
CA GLY A 118 -31.54 -10.48 16.61
C GLY A 118 -31.98 -9.70 17.87
N CYS A 119 -33.24 -9.44 17.93
CA CYS A 119 -33.87 -8.76 19.06
C CYS A 119 -34.87 -9.69 19.76
N LEU A 120 -34.84 -9.69 21.08
CA LEU A 120 -35.89 -10.28 21.89
C LEU A 120 -36.78 -9.14 22.37
N PRO A 121 -38.12 -9.23 22.20
CA PRO A 121 -39.05 -8.25 22.73
C PRO A 121 -38.81 -8.04 24.23
N ILE A 122 -38.83 -6.79 24.67
CA ILE A 122 -38.68 -6.39 26.07
C ILE A 122 -37.25 -6.54 26.65
N VAL A 123 -36.39 -7.40 26.06
CA VAL A 123 -35.04 -7.68 26.56
C VAL A 123 -34.01 -6.79 25.88
N GLY A 124 -34.02 -6.72 24.57
CA GLY A 124 -33.04 -5.97 23.79
C GLY A 124 -32.55 -6.71 22.53
N CYS A 125 -31.55 -6.15 21.92
CA CYS A 125 -30.96 -6.68 20.70
C CYS A 125 -29.46 -6.99 20.89
N ALA A 126 -29.01 -8.08 20.30
CA ALA A 126 -27.60 -8.42 20.20
C ALA A 126 -27.23 -8.62 18.74
N TYR A 127 -26.18 -7.93 18.30
CA TYR A 127 -25.66 -8.01 16.94
C TYR A 127 -24.17 -8.26 16.94
N THR A 128 -23.72 -9.07 16.02
CA THR A 128 -22.32 -9.27 15.71
C THR A 128 -22.09 -8.81 14.28
N VAL A 129 -21.10 -7.96 14.08
CA VAL A 129 -20.66 -7.51 12.78
C VAL A 129 -19.33 -8.17 12.48
N THR A 130 -19.21 -8.78 11.32
CA THR A 130 -17.99 -9.37 10.82
C THR A 130 -17.61 -8.68 9.51
N ALA A 131 -16.45 -8.07 9.48
CA ALA A 131 -15.84 -7.51 8.27
C ALA A 131 -14.76 -8.44 7.76
N SER A 132 -14.77 -8.74 6.45
CA SER A 132 -13.77 -9.57 5.79
C SER A 132 -13.23 -8.88 4.55
N VAL A 133 -11.90 -8.92 4.40
CA VAL A 133 -11.19 -8.39 3.23
C VAL A 133 -10.21 -9.43 2.75
N THR A 134 -10.27 -9.77 1.46
CA THR A 134 -9.31 -10.67 0.82
C THR A 134 -8.67 -9.98 -0.36
N LEU A 135 -7.35 -9.96 -0.35
CA LEU A 135 -6.50 -9.44 -1.42
C LEU A 135 -5.76 -10.58 -2.10
N ARG A 136 -5.63 -10.50 -3.41
CA ARG A 136 -4.78 -11.37 -4.21
C ARG A 136 -3.89 -10.49 -5.07
N GLY A 137 -2.58 -10.74 -5.09
CA GLY A 137 -1.68 -9.92 -5.88
C GLY A 137 -0.47 -10.70 -6.36
N LYS A 138 0.15 -10.17 -7.41
CA LYS A 138 1.34 -10.70 -8.08
C LYS A 138 2.39 -9.62 -8.18
N VAL A 139 3.64 -10.04 -8.16
CA VAL A 139 4.79 -9.19 -8.44
C VAL A 139 5.45 -9.67 -9.72
N LEU A 140 5.59 -8.78 -10.68
CA LEU A 140 6.29 -8.99 -11.92
C LEU A 140 7.69 -8.35 -11.83
N ASP A 141 8.72 -9.10 -12.16
CA ASP A 141 10.05 -8.56 -12.41
C ASP A 141 10.10 -8.02 -13.85
N VAL A 142 10.43 -6.74 -13.99
CA VAL A 142 10.40 -6.03 -15.27
C VAL A 142 11.53 -6.46 -16.19
N ALA A 143 12.67 -6.88 -15.65
CA ALA A 143 13.82 -7.30 -16.43
C ALA A 143 13.57 -8.65 -17.10
N THR A 144 13.04 -9.60 -16.33
CA THR A 144 12.81 -10.99 -16.80
C THR A 144 11.44 -11.22 -17.42
N GLY A 145 10.43 -10.42 -17.08
CA GLY A 145 9.04 -10.66 -17.45
C GLY A 145 8.38 -11.82 -16.68
N ALA A 146 9.00 -12.29 -15.62
CA ALA A 146 8.48 -13.38 -14.81
C ALA A 146 7.76 -12.88 -13.57
N PHE A 147 6.71 -13.58 -13.16
CA PHE A 147 6.11 -13.36 -11.85
C PHE A 147 7.00 -13.98 -10.77
N VAL A 148 7.56 -13.15 -9.90
CA VAL A 148 8.43 -13.60 -8.82
C VAL A 148 7.66 -14.11 -7.61
N THR A 149 6.41 -13.70 -7.45
CA THR A 149 5.51 -14.21 -6.42
C THR A 149 4.04 -13.93 -6.72
N GLU A 150 3.19 -14.77 -6.20
CA GLU A 150 1.74 -14.55 -6.08
C GLU A 150 1.35 -14.73 -4.63
N GLN A 151 0.68 -13.74 -4.03
CA GLN A 151 0.31 -13.74 -2.63
C GLN A 151 -1.18 -13.51 -2.44
N ARG A 152 -1.75 -14.21 -1.46
CA ARG A 152 -3.09 -13.99 -0.95
C ARG A 152 -3.01 -13.56 0.50
N SER A 153 -3.77 -12.54 0.83
CA SER A 153 -3.94 -12.02 2.18
C SER A 153 -5.42 -11.96 2.52
N GLU A 154 -5.74 -12.39 3.72
CA GLU A 154 -7.11 -12.37 4.23
C GLU A 154 -7.10 -11.82 5.64
N ALA A 155 -7.99 -10.87 5.90
CA ALA A 155 -8.22 -10.35 7.24
C ALA A 155 -9.70 -10.38 7.56
N ARG A 156 -9.99 -10.78 8.81
CA ARG A 156 -11.35 -10.84 9.34
C ARG A 156 -11.40 -10.17 10.70
N LYS A 157 -12.31 -9.23 10.86
CA LYS A 157 -12.56 -8.54 12.12
C LYS A 157 -14.01 -8.75 12.53
N THR A 158 -14.21 -9.08 13.79
CA THR A 158 -15.54 -9.27 14.35
C THR A 158 -15.72 -8.36 15.55
N GLN A 159 -16.89 -7.74 15.64
CA GLN A 159 -17.27 -6.88 16.75
C GLN A 159 -18.72 -7.16 17.13
N SER A 160 -18.96 -7.35 18.42
CA SER A 160 -20.30 -7.56 18.93
C SER A 160 -20.81 -6.28 19.62
N SER A 161 -22.09 -6.01 19.47
CA SER A 161 -22.81 -4.95 20.17
C SER A 161 -24.05 -5.53 20.83
N VAL A 162 -24.34 -5.02 22.02
CA VAL A 162 -25.57 -5.38 22.77
C VAL A 162 -26.30 -4.09 23.08
N SER A 163 -27.61 -4.07 22.78
CA SER A 163 -28.49 -3.02 23.20
C SER A 163 -29.58 -3.60 24.10
N VAL A 164 -29.83 -2.97 25.23
CA VAL A 164 -30.83 -3.41 26.21
C VAL A 164 -31.84 -2.31 26.48
N TRP A 165 -33.07 -2.71 26.74
CA TRP A 165 -34.12 -1.80 27.22
C TRP A 165 -33.97 -1.69 28.72
N VAL A 166 -33.79 -0.46 29.21
CA VAL A 166 -33.59 -0.23 30.66
C VAL A 166 -34.61 0.75 31.16
N GLY A 167 -35.23 0.40 32.27
CA GLY A 167 -36.06 1.27 33.07
C GLY A 167 -37.54 1.39 32.64
N PRO A 168 -38.36 2.05 33.49
CA PRO A 168 -39.80 2.13 33.31
C PRO A 168 -40.25 2.98 32.12
N TRP A 169 -39.32 3.75 31.51
CA TRP A 169 -39.58 4.65 30.39
C TRP A 169 -39.00 4.12 29.05
N TRP A 170 -38.69 2.82 28.98
CA TRP A 170 -38.21 2.18 27.76
C TRP A 170 -37.03 2.94 27.13
N THR A 171 -36.06 3.34 27.93
CA THR A 171 -34.86 3.98 27.44
C THR A 171 -33.98 2.94 26.76
N HIS A 172 -33.73 3.12 25.45
CA HIS A 172 -32.87 2.27 24.68
C HIS A 172 -31.40 2.66 24.91
N VAL A 173 -30.67 1.82 25.61
CA VAL A 173 -29.22 2.00 25.80
C VAL A 173 -28.49 1.04 24.83
N THR A 174 -27.83 1.62 23.86
CA THR A 174 -26.97 0.83 22.95
C THR A 174 -25.54 0.93 23.44
N VAL A 175 -24.98 -0.18 23.92
CA VAL A 175 -23.56 -0.32 24.15
C VAL A 175 -22.97 -0.84 22.84
N SER A 176 -22.82 0.05 21.88
CA SER A 176 -22.17 -0.28 20.61
C SER A 176 -20.89 0.52 20.49
N ASN A 177 -19.78 -0.18 20.43
CA ASN A 177 -18.56 0.34 19.80
C ASN A 177 -18.66 0.09 18.30
N PHE A 178 -19.78 0.47 17.65
CA PHE A 178 -19.93 0.39 16.21
C PHE A 178 -19.02 1.45 15.58
N ASP A 179 -17.79 1.08 15.45
CA ASP A 179 -16.86 1.82 14.64
C ASP A 179 -17.16 1.46 13.17
N GLY A 180 -17.59 2.44 12.37
CA GLY A 180 -17.58 2.33 10.91
C GLY A 180 -16.18 2.04 10.34
N GLN A 181 -15.22 1.87 11.24
CA GLN A 181 -13.83 1.52 11.02
C GLN A 181 -13.58 0.00 10.98
N LEU A 182 -14.55 -0.88 11.24
CA LEU A 182 -14.30 -2.32 11.30
C LEU A 182 -13.75 -2.85 9.98
N ILE A 183 -14.38 -2.49 8.86
CA ILE A 183 -13.90 -2.82 7.51
C ILE A 183 -12.57 -2.11 7.22
N GLY A 184 -12.37 -0.90 7.74
CA GLY A 184 -11.12 -0.17 7.65
C GLY A 184 -9.95 -0.88 8.37
N LYS A 185 -10.21 -1.44 9.56
CA LYS A 185 -9.23 -2.25 10.33
C LYS A 185 -8.92 -3.56 9.60
N ALA A 186 -9.95 -4.25 9.07
CA ALA A 186 -9.74 -5.45 8.26
C ALA A 186 -8.92 -5.13 6.99
N THR A 187 -9.22 -4.03 6.32
CA THR A 187 -8.44 -3.58 5.15
C THR A 187 -6.99 -3.31 5.50
N GLN A 188 -6.75 -2.61 6.61
CA GLN A 188 -5.38 -2.31 7.06
C GLN A 188 -4.59 -3.59 7.31
N GLU A 189 -5.15 -4.55 8.03
CA GLU A 189 -4.50 -5.82 8.33
C GLU A 189 -4.25 -6.65 7.07
N ALA A 190 -5.22 -6.74 6.15
CA ALA A 190 -5.04 -7.44 4.89
C ALA A 190 -3.92 -6.82 4.03
N VAL A 191 -3.85 -5.48 3.98
CA VAL A 191 -2.78 -4.77 3.26
C VAL A 191 -1.43 -4.96 3.94
N GLU A 192 -1.38 -4.93 5.27
CA GLU A 192 -0.14 -5.14 6.04
C GLU A 192 0.42 -6.54 5.83
N ASP A 193 -0.43 -7.57 5.93
CA ASP A 193 -0.05 -8.96 5.64
C ASP A 193 0.41 -9.12 4.18
N PHE A 194 -0.35 -8.56 3.22
CA PHE A 194 0.02 -8.58 1.80
C PHE A 194 1.39 -7.95 1.55
N THR A 195 1.60 -6.73 2.03
CA THR A 195 2.85 -6.00 1.81
C THR A 195 4.04 -6.66 2.49
N THR A 196 3.84 -7.26 3.68
CA THR A 196 4.87 -8.03 4.38
C THR A 196 5.30 -9.25 3.58
N LYS A 197 4.36 -9.95 2.94
CA LYS A 197 4.64 -11.11 2.09
C LYS A 197 5.34 -10.75 0.77
N VAL A 198 5.05 -9.56 0.24
CA VAL A 198 5.57 -9.11 -1.07
C VAL A 198 6.96 -8.47 -0.95
N LYS A 199 7.23 -7.70 0.11
CA LYS A 199 8.50 -6.96 0.30
C LYS A 199 9.78 -7.79 0.10
N PRO A 200 9.90 -9.05 0.52
CA PRO A 200 11.11 -9.85 0.30
C PRO A 200 11.49 -10.04 -1.17
N TYR A 201 10.52 -9.93 -2.07
CA TYR A 201 10.69 -10.13 -3.51
C TYR A 201 10.96 -8.83 -4.28
N LEU A 202 10.97 -7.69 -3.60
CA LEU A 202 11.22 -6.36 -4.17
C LEU A 202 12.66 -5.85 -3.90
N LYS A 203 13.62 -6.77 -3.71
CA LYS A 203 15.00 -6.44 -3.34
C LYS A 203 15.96 -6.65 -4.48
#